data_f61277d17ed7bd99f375e8636bf9ef11
#
_entry.id   f61277d17ed7bd99f375e8636bf9ef11
#
_cell.length_a   1.000
_cell.length_b   1.000
_cell.length_c   1.000
_cell.angle_alpha   90.00
_cell.angle_beta   90.00
_cell.angle_gamma   90.00
#
_symmetry.space_group_name_H-M   'P 1'
#
loop_
_entity.id
_entity.type
_entity.pdbx_description
1 polymer ?
#
loop_
_entity_poly.entity_id
_entity_poly.type
_entity_poly.pdbx_seq_one_letter_code
_entity_poly.pdbx_strand_id
1 'polypeptide(L)'
;ATPITAACTPNTTDGSLGFGITNVTFNTLNINSGNAIEGYTDLTCSQTTVFAGQSYNISIDHAAPTTHNCAAWIDFNNDGVFNPTSELIVSSSSSLGTSGSVTIPSNATLNTPLRMRVIADYDLNPDPTPCDDPGYGQAEDYTIIVEQDVSPPGVDFTADVFLTCDGVVKFTDLSTNIPFAWAWDFGDGNTSVQQN
;
A
#
# COMPACT_ATOMS: atom_id res chain seq x y z
N ALA A 1 -8.61 -2.34 -17.54
CA ALA A 1 -8.86 -0.90 -17.46
C ALA A 1 -7.59 -0.22 -16.94
N THR A 2 -7.34 1.02 -17.36
CA THR A 2 -6.18 1.81 -16.92
C THR A 2 -6.61 2.85 -15.90
N PRO A 3 -5.73 3.30 -14.98
CA PRO A 3 -6.00 4.40 -14.07
C PRO A 3 -6.31 5.69 -14.83
N ILE A 4 -6.95 6.65 -14.14
CA ILE A 4 -7.12 7.99 -14.70
C ILE A 4 -5.75 8.63 -14.99
N THR A 5 -5.74 9.62 -15.87
CA THR A 5 -4.50 10.34 -16.23
C THR A 5 -4.00 11.11 -15.00
N ALA A 6 -2.73 10.92 -14.67
CA ALA A 6 -2.10 11.71 -13.60
C ALA A 6 -1.95 13.18 -14.02
N ALA A 7 -2.00 14.08 -13.04
CA ALA A 7 -1.84 15.53 -13.24
C ALA A 7 -0.44 15.90 -13.77
N CYS A 8 0.54 15.03 -13.57
CA CYS A 8 1.92 15.20 -14.05
C CYS A 8 2.48 13.87 -14.56
N THR A 9 3.40 13.97 -15.53
CA THR A 9 4.20 12.84 -16.01
C THR A 9 5.66 13.20 -15.81
N PRO A 10 6.40 12.49 -14.93
CA PRO A 10 7.84 12.73 -14.74
C PRO A 10 8.63 12.56 -16.02
N ASN A 11 9.73 13.29 -16.13
CA ASN A 11 10.65 13.15 -17.24
C ASN A 11 12.10 13.17 -16.69
N THR A 12 12.86 12.10 -16.91
CA THR A 12 14.23 12.03 -16.42
C THR A 12 15.14 12.97 -17.23
N THR A 13 15.98 13.71 -16.53
CA THR A 13 16.92 14.66 -17.16
C THR A 13 18.05 13.91 -17.86
N ASP A 14 18.65 12.91 -17.22
CA ASP A 14 19.70 12.06 -17.79
C ASP A 14 19.63 10.63 -17.22
N GLY A 15 18.90 9.75 -17.87
CA GLY A 15 18.80 8.31 -17.51
C GLY A 15 20.01 7.46 -17.91
N SER A 16 21.01 8.04 -18.64
CA SER A 16 22.11 7.26 -19.22
C SER A 16 23.02 6.59 -18.19
N LEU A 17 23.00 7.05 -16.93
CA LEU A 17 23.82 6.49 -15.84
C LEU A 17 23.24 5.20 -15.25
N GLY A 18 21.99 4.86 -15.57
CA GLY A 18 21.33 3.67 -15.06
C GLY A 18 21.07 3.70 -13.55
N PHE A 19 20.81 4.88 -12.99
CA PHE A 19 20.39 5.08 -11.60
C PHE A 19 18.87 5.04 -11.55
N GLY A 20 18.28 4.05 -10.90
CA GLY A 20 16.82 3.98 -10.82
C GLY A 20 16.33 2.62 -10.33
N ILE A 21 15.15 2.27 -10.79
CA ILE A 21 14.40 1.10 -10.36
C ILE A 21 14.78 -0.09 -11.22
N THR A 22 15.01 -1.25 -10.60
CA THR A 22 15.28 -2.51 -11.33
C THR A 22 14.20 -3.55 -11.10
N ASN A 23 13.52 -3.50 -9.96
CA ASN A 23 12.37 -4.37 -9.70
C ASN A 23 11.41 -3.72 -8.70
N VAL A 24 10.11 -3.93 -8.90
CA VAL A 24 9.07 -3.54 -7.96
C VAL A 24 8.21 -4.75 -7.62
N THR A 25 8.08 -5.04 -6.32
CA THR A 25 7.14 -6.05 -5.80
C THR A 25 6.11 -5.41 -4.89
N PHE A 26 4.84 -5.69 -5.13
CA PHE A 26 3.73 -5.27 -4.28
C PHE A 26 2.58 -6.26 -4.42
N ASN A 27 2.26 -7.00 -3.34
CA ASN A 27 1.32 -8.12 -3.37
C ASN A 27 1.68 -9.15 -4.47
N THR A 28 0.84 -9.31 -5.49
CA THR A 28 1.09 -10.21 -6.64
C THR A 28 1.90 -9.56 -7.76
N LEU A 29 2.12 -8.25 -7.70
CA LEU A 29 2.94 -7.53 -8.66
C LEU A 29 4.42 -7.85 -8.39
N ASN A 30 5.14 -8.25 -9.43
CA ASN A 30 6.59 -8.48 -9.39
C ASN A 30 7.13 -8.17 -10.79
N ILE A 31 7.60 -6.95 -10.97
CA ILE A 31 7.98 -6.42 -12.28
C ILE A 31 9.46 -6.07 -12.26
N ASN A 32 10.22 -6.79 -13.05
CA ASN A 32 11.59 -6.43 -13.38
C ASN A 32 11.56 -5.42 -14.52
N SER A 33 11.97 -4.20 -14.24
CA SER A 33 11.96 -3.06 -15.16
C SER A 33 13.26 -2.88 -15.94
N GLY A 34 14.17 -3.85 -15.83
CA GLY A 34 15.34 -3.89 -16.70
C GLY A 34 16.57 -3.23 -16.09
N ASN A 35 17.14 -2.25 -16.77
CA ASN A 35 18.45 -1.68 -16.47
C ASN A 35 18.43 -0.25 -15.94
N ALA A 36 17.25 0.26 -15.60
CA ALA A 36 17.03 1.57 -14.98
C ALA A 36 17.52 2.77 -15.83
N ILE A 37 17.42 2.69 -17.16
CA ILE A 37 17.83 3.75 -18.08
C ILE A 37 16.67 4.41 -18.85
N GLU A 38 15.45 3.90 -18.68
CA GLU A 38 14.28 4.28 -19.49
C GLU A 38 13.71 5.66 -19.14
N GLY A 39 14.07 6.21 -17.98
CA GLY A 39 13.51 7.47 -17.48
C GLY A 39 12.10 7.28 -16.92
N TYR A 40 11.06 7.67 -17.65
CA TYR A 40 9.67 7.36 -17.26
C TYR A 40 9.17 6.15 -18.02
N THR A 41 8.59 5.20 -17.29
CA THR A 41 7.97 4.00 -17.87
C THR A 41 6.51 3.86 -17.38
N ASP A 42 5.58 3.84 -18.34
CA ASP A 42 4.18 3.54 -18.06
C ASP A 42 3.97 2.03 -18.05
N LEU A 43 3.89 1.45 -16.85
CA LEU A 43 3.61 0.03 -16.60
C LEU A 43 2.17 -0.17 -16.06
N THR A 44 1.25 0.72 -16.34
CA THR A 44 -0.15 0.62 -15.90
C THR A 44 -0.91 -0.57 -16.50
N CYS A 45 -0.34 -1.27 -17.48
CA CYS A 45 -0.84 -2.59 -17.91
C CYS A 45 -0.55 -3.69 -16.89
N SER A 46 0.41 -3.49 -15.97
CA SER A 46 0.73 -4.38 -14.85
C SER A 46 -0.08 -3.98 -13.64
N GLN A 47 -0.86 -4.93 -13.09
CA GLN A 47 -1.80 -4.63 -12.01
C GLN A 47 -1.77 -5.69 -10.90
N THR A 48 -2.18 -5.26 -9.71
CA THR A 48 -2.48 -6.14 -8.58
C THR A 48 -3.77 -5.71 -7.88
N THR A 49 -4.45 -6.67 -7.24
CA THR A 49 -5.63 -6.42 -6.41
C THR A 49 -5.26 -6.53 -4.95
N VAL A 50 -5.68 -5.56 -4.15
CA VAL A 50 -5.49 -5.49 -2.69
C VAL A 50 -6.82 -5.21 -2.02
N PHE A 51 -6.93 -5.47 -0.71
CA PHE A 51 -8.17 -5.26 0.04
C PHE A 51 -8.06 -4.03 0.96
N ALA A 52 -9.11 -3.24 1.00
CA ALA A 52 -9.23 -2.10 1.91
C ALA A 52 -9.06 -2.54 3.37
N GLY A 53 -8.28 -1.79 4.15
CA GLY A 53 -7.97 -2.09 5.55
C GLY A 53 -6.86 -3.12 5.77
N GLN A 54 -6.42 -3.85 4.73
CA GLN A 54 -5.36 -4.86 4.84
C GLN A 54 -3.97 -4.25 4.61
N SER A 55 -2.93 -4.95 5.09
CA SER A 55 -1.54 -4.53 4.94
C SER A 55 -0.77 -5.46 4.02
N TYR A 56 0.07 -4.87 3.17
CA TYR A 56 0.89 -5.58 2.18
C TYR A 56 2.33 -5.08 2.22
N ASN A 57 3.27 -5.98 1.92
CA ASN A 57 4.67 -5.58 1.78
C ASN A 57 4.93 -5.05 0.38
N ILE A 58 5.74 -3.98 0.31
CA ILE A 58 6.32 -3.44 -0.91
C ILE A 58 7.84 -3.54 -0.82
N SER A 59 8.49 -3.89 -1.94
CA SER A 59 9.94 -3.79 -2.10
C SER A 59 10.26 -3.22 -3.47
N ILE A 60 11.20 -2.30 -3.50
CA ILE A 60 11.70 -1.62 -4.69
C ILE A 60 13.21 -1.82 -4.71
N ASP A 61 13.72 -2.56 -5.69
CA ASP A 61 15.13 -2.78 -5.88
C ASP A 61 15.72 -1.66 -6.74
N HIS A 62 16.86 -1.15 -6.32
CA HIS A 62 17.58 -0.06 -7.01
C HIS A 62 18.77 -0.61 -7.79
N ALA A 63 19.21 0.14 -8.78
CA ALA A 63 20.40 -0.19 -9.55
C ALA A 63 21.67 -0.11 -8.68
N ALA A 64 22.26 -1.28 -8.40
CA ALA A 64 23.49 -1.39 -7.60
C ALA A 64 24.74 -1.01 -8.42
N PRO A 65 25.82 -0.54 -7.77
CA PRO A 65 26.04 -0.47 -6.30
C PRO A 65 25.68 0.90 -5.68
N THR A 66 24.96 1.75 -6.39
CA THR A 66 24.69 3.14 -5.99
C THR A 66 23.50 3.22 -5.05
N THR A 67 23.56 4.11 -4.06
CA THR A 67 22.43 4.45 -3.20
C THR A 67 21.50 5.45 -3.87
N HIS A 68 20.19 5.37 -3.54
CA HIS A 68 19.14 6.18 -4.13
C HIS A 68 18.23 6.77 -3.05
N ASN A 69 17.64 7.92 -3.35
CA ASN A 69 16.44 8.41 -2.70
C ASN A 69 15.24 7.89 -3.47
N CYS A 70 14.31 7.26 -2.78
CA CYS A 70 13.15 6.61 -3.40
C CYS A 70 11.89 6.86 -2.61
N ALA A 71 10.78 7.04 -3.33
CA ALA A 71 9.45 7.10 -2.73
C ALA A 71 8.39 6.53 -3.68
N ALA A 72 7.30 6.03 -3.09
CA ALA A 72 6.15 5.53 -3.85
C ALA A 72 4.84 6.04 -3.25
N TRP A 73 3.85 6.27 -4.12
CA TRP A 73 2.52 6.78 -3.80
C TRP A 73 1.45 5.97 -4.51
N ILE A 74 0.25 5.91 -3.89
CA ILE A 74 -0.97 5.43 -4.55
C ILE A 74 -2.02 6.53 -4.47
N ASP A 75 -2.60 6.91 -5.62
CA ASP A 75 -3.74 7.83 -5.73
C ASP A 75 -5.01 7.12 -5.20
N PHE A 76 -5.16 7.08 -3.86
CA PHE A 76 -6.23 6.35 -3.20
C PHE A 76 -7.61 6.96 -3.40
N ASN A 77 -7.70 8.26 -3.63
CA ASN A 77 -8.95 8.96 -3.85
C ASN A 77 -9.35 9.02 -5.34
N ASN A 78 -8.43 8.60 -6.25
CA ASN A 78 -8.59 8.56 -7.70
C ASN A 78 -8.94 9.94 -8.31
N ASP A 79 -8.30 11.00 -7.84
CA ASP A 79 -8.49 12.36 -8.36
C ASP A 79 -7.43 12.77 -9.41
N GLY A 80 -6.43 11.90 -9.65
CA GLY A 80 -5.33 12.12 -10.60
C GLY A 80 -4.18 12.94 -10.02
N VAL A 81 -4.24 13.34 -8.75
CA VAL A 81 -3.21 14.13 -8.08
C VAL A 81 -2.65 13.34 -6.90
N PHE A 82 -1.39 13.01 -6.93
CA PHE A 82 -0.75 12.37 -5.77
C PHE A 82 -0.54 13.36 -4.63
N ASN A 83 -1.18 13.14 -3.49
CA ASN A 83 -0.88 13.89 -2.28
C ASN A 83 0.45 13.38 -1.67
N PRO A 84 1.49 14.23 -1.54
CA PRO A 84 2.83 13.78 -1.14
C PRO A 84 2.90 13.23 0.28
N THR A 85 1.88 13.42 1.11
CA THR A 85 1.85 12.98 2.51
C THR A 85 0.82 11.89 2.75
N SER A 86 -0.45 12.09 2.34
CA SER A 86 -1.54 11.16 2.66
C SER A 86 -1.59 9.94 1.74
N GLU A 87 -0.92 10.00 0.60
CA GLU A 87 -0.85 8.91 -0.39
C GLU A 87 0.56 8.33 -0.54
N LEU A 88 1.52 8.84 0.25
CA LEU A 88 2.84 8.23 0.37
C LEU A 88 2.73 6.87 1.04
N ILE A 89 3.26 5.83 0.39
CA ILE A 89 3.18 4.45 0.89
C ILE A 89 4.53 3.93 1.40
N VAL A 90 5.63 4.40 0.84
CA VAL A 90 6.98 4.06 1.31
C VAL A 90 7.97 5.11 0.82
N SER A 91 9.03 5.36 1.59
CA SER A 91 10.17 6.16 1.16
C SER A 91 11.46 5.72 1.86
N SER A 92 12.59 6.00 1.23
CA SER A 92 13.93 5.85 1.81
C SER A 92 14.87 6.88 1.21
N SER A 93 15.90 7.27 1.98
CA SER A 93 16.97 8.16 1.53
C SER A 93 18.30 7.43 1.61
N SER A 94 19.16 7.64 0.62
CA SER A 94 20.51 7.05 0.53
C SER A 94 20.55 5.54 0.77
N SER A 95 19.64 4.78 0.11
CA SER A 95 19.45 3.35 0.31
C SER A 95 19.76 2.54 -0.95
N LEU A 96 20.20 1.28 -0.78
CA LEU A 96 20.40 0.31 -1.88
C LEU A 96 19.10 -0.36 -2.31
N GLY A 97 18.00 -0.15 -1.60
CA GLY A 97 16.66 -0.64 -1.89
C GLY A 97 15.66 -0.04 -0.92
N THR A 98 14.40 0.01 -1.27
CA THR A 98 13.32 0.58 -0.46
C THR A 98 12.29 -0.50 -0.17
N SER A 99 11.93 -0.69 1.10
CA SER A 99 10.90 -1.65 1.47
C SER A 99 10.11 -1.19 2.69
N GLY A 100 8.87 -1.66 2.78
CA GLY A 100 8.00 -1.33 3.89
C GLY A 100 6.70 -2.13 3.88
N SER A 101 5.86 -1.87 4.88
CA SER A 101 4.49 -2.38 4.94
C SER A 101 3.51 -1.24 4.68
N VAL A 102 2.60 -1.46 3.76
CA VAL A 102 1.58 -0.51 3.31
C VAL A 102 0.22 -0.97 3.81
N THR A 103 -0.47 -0.16 4.60
CA THR A 103 -1.87 -0.41 4.97
C THR A 103 -2.78 0.35 4.01
N ILE A 104 -3.65 -0.39 3.31
CA ILE A 104 -4.60 0.20 2.37
C ILE A 104 -5.69 0.94 3.15
N PRO A 105 -5.91 2.25 2.90
CA PRO A 105 -6.97 2.99 3.60
C PRO A 105 -8.35 2.36 3.40
N SER A 106 -9.15 2.27 4.47
CA SER A 106 -10.51 1.72 4.39
C SER A 106 -11.46 2.59 3.55
N ASN A 107 -11.09 3.84 3.31
CA ASN A 107 -11.83 4.81 2.49
C ASN A 107 -11.24 5.00 1.09
N ALA A 108 -10.32 4.13 0.64
CA ALA A 108 -9.80 4.15 -0.72
C ALA A 108 -10.93 3.92 -1.74
N THR A 109 -10.78 4.46 -2.94
CA THR A 109 -11.72 4.24 -4.05
C THR A 109 -11.71 2.77 -4.46
N LEU A 110 -12.89 2.13 -4.39
CA LEU A 110 -13.03 0.68 -4.63
C LEU A 110 -13.33 0.35 -6.09
N ASN A 111 -12.92 -0.85 -6.52
CA ASN A 111 -13.26 -1.47 -7.80
C ASN A 111 -12.93 -0.61 -9.03
N THR A 112 -11.96 0.29 -8.86
CA THR A 112 -11.50 1.21 -9.91
C THR A 112 -9.99 1.12 -10.02
N PRO A 113 -9.40 1.17 -11.22
CA PRO A 113 -7.95 1.24 -11.38
C PRO A 113 -7.38 2.51 -10.75
N LEU A 114 -6.56 2.36 -9.74
CA LEU A 114 -5.81 3.43 -9.07
C LEU A 114 -4.38 3.43 -9.58
N ARG A 115 -3.77 4.60 -9.70
CA ARG A 115 -2.37 4.72 -10.11
C ARG A 115 -1.46 4.60 -8.90
N MET A 116 -0.45 3.74 -9.00
CA MET A 116 0.71 3.72 -8.12
C MET A 116 1.88 4.30 -8.89
N ARG A 117 2.60 5.23 -8.30
CA ARG A 117 3.83 5.81 -8.84
C ARG A 117 5.00 5.49 -7.94
N VAL A 118 6.11 5.10 -8.53
CA VAL A 118 7.41 4.90 -7.88
C VAL A 118 8.41 5.82 -8.55
N ILE A 119 9.19 6.58 -7.76
CA ILE A 119 10.31 7.38 -8.24
C ILE A 119 11.55 7.01 -7.43
N ALA A 120 12.64 6.71 -8.11
CA ALA A 120 13.96 6.58 -7.49
C ALA A 120 14.95 7.49 -8.24
N ASP A 121 15.77 8.21 -7.49
CA ASP A 121 16.81 9.09 -8.05
C ASP A 121 18.12 8.94 -7.27
N TYR A 122 19.20 9.44 -7.84
CA TYR A 122 20.51 9.42 -7.22
C TYR A 122 20.49 10.15 -5.86
N ASP A 123 21.17 9.59 -4.87
CA ASP A 123 21.10 10.02 -3.46
C ASP A 123 21.66 11.42 -3.16
N LEU A 124 22.39 12.02 -4.10
CA LEU A 124 22.82 13.43 -3.98
C LEU A 124 21.75 14.43 -4.45
N ASN A 125 20.69 13.97 -5.08
CA ASN A 125 19.51 14.76 -5.40
C ASN A 125 18.55 14.82 -4.20
N PRO A 126 17.61 15.77 -4.13
CA PRO A 126 16.58 15.78 -3.09
C PRO A 126 15.74 14.52 -3.07
N ASP A 127 15.13 14.21 -1.92
CA ASP A 127 14.11 13.16 -1.84
C ASP A 127 12.96 13.44 -2.82
N PRO A 128 12.50 12.46 -3.63
CA PRO A 128 11.54 12.71 -4.68
C PRO A 128 10.15 13.08 -4.14
N THR A 129 9.47 13.98 -4.84
CA THR A 129 8.03 14.21 -4.73
C THR A 129 7.29 13.63 -5.94
N PRO A 130 5.94 13.45 -5.88
CA PRO A 130 5.24 12.68 -6.91
C PRO A 130 5.32 13.21 -8.35
N CYS A 131 5.65 14.50 -8.51
CA CYS A 131 5.73 15.17 -9.81
C CYS A 131 7.13 15.65 -10.18
N ASP A 132 8.14 15.25 -9.42
CA ASP A 132 9.52 15.61 -9.74
C ASP A 132 10.01 14.89 -10.99
N ASP A 133 10.85 15.57 -11.74
CA ASP A 133 11.64 15.00 -12.82
C ASP A 133 12.95 14.46 -12.21
N PRO A 134 13.16 13.13 -12.15
CA PRO A 134 14.41 12.58 -11.64
C PRO A 134 15.62 13.13 -12.42
N GLY A 135 16.68 13.49 -11.71
CA GLY A 135 17.89 14.03 -12.34
C GLY A 135 18.62 12.95 -13.14
N TYR A 136 18.81 11.79 -12.53
CA TYR A 136 19.52 10.64 -13.09
C TYR A 136 18.76 9.32 -12.92
N GLY A 137 17.61 9.37 -12.29
CA GLY A 137 16.83 8.22 -11.88
C GLY A 137 15.73 7.84 -12.84
N GLN A 138 14.70 7.20 -12.29
CA GLN A 138 13.59 6.65 -13.05
C GLN A 138 12.26 6.85 -12.29
N ALA A 139 11.18 6.97 -13.06
CA ALA A 139 9.81 6.94 -12.55
C ALA A 139 9.00 5.85 -13.27
N GLU A 140 8.18 5.13 -12.51
CA GLU A 140 7.34 4.05 -13.02
C GLU A 140 5.91 4.16 -12.47
N ASP A 141 4.93 3.96 -13.34
CA ASP A 141 3.51 3.95 -12.96
C ASP A 141 2.91 2.55 -13.16
N TYR A 142 2.12 2.10 -12.17
CA TYR A 142 1.44 0.80 -12.12
C TYR A 142 -0.05 0.96 -11.81
N THR A 143 -0.82 -0.14 -11.91
CA THR A 143 -2.24 -0.18 -11.54
C THR A 143 -2.48 -0.98 -10.26
N ILE A 144 -3.22 -0.39 -9.33
CA ILE A 144 -3.72 -1.04 -8.13
C ILE A 144 -5.24 -1.06 -8.17
N ILE A 145 -5.85 -2.22 -7.93
CA ILE A 145 -7.30 -2.34 -7.73
C ILE A 145 -7.53 -2.56 -6.24
N VAL A 146 -8.30 -1.70 -5.61
CA VAL A 146 -8.71 -1.88 -4.22
C VAL A 146 -10.11 -2.48 -4.20
N GLU A 147 -10.27 -3.60 -3.51
CA GLU A 147 -11.55 -4.27 -3.31
C GLU A 147 -11.93 -4.28 -1.82
N GLN A 148 -13.21 -4.47 -1.54
CA GLN A 148 -13.66 -4.72 -0.17
C GLN A 148 -13.32 -6.17 0.21
N ASP A 149 -12.70 -6.36 1.36
CA ASP A 149 -12.57 -7.71 1.93
C ASP A 149 -13.95 -8.21 2.35
N VAL A 150 -14.48 -9.15 1.60
CA VAL A 150 -15.77 -9.80 1.86
C VAL A 150 -15.62 -11.16 2.51
N SER A 151 -14.40 -11.50 2.95
CA SER A 151 -14.16 -12.74 3.70
C SER A 151 -15.02 -12.76 4.97
N PRO A 152 -15.67 -13.89 5.28
CA PRO A 152 -16.48 -13.96 6.49
C PRO A 152 -15.60 -13.69 7.72
N PRO A 153 -16.14 -13.02 8.77
CA PRO A 153 -15.42 -12.81 10.01
C PRO A 153 -14.96 -14.15 10.62
N GLY A 154 -13.70 -14.21 11.01
CA GLY A 154 -13.22 -15.26 11.89
C GLY A 154 -13.70 -14.97 13.30
N VAL A 155 -14.63 -15.74 13.83
CA VAL A 155 -15.22 -15.53 15.16
C VAL A 155 -14.23 -15.94 16.23
N ASP A 156 -13.91 -15.01 17.13
CA ASP A 156 -13.08 -15.27 18.31
C ASP A 156 -13.43 -14.31 19.45
N PHE A 157 -13.24 -14.74 20.68
CA PHE A 157 -13.47 -13.91 21.87
C PHE A 157 -12.67 -14.39 23.07
N THR A 158 -12.55 -13.54 24.09
CA THR A 158 -11.99 -13.89 25.40
C THR A 158 -12.92 -13.44 26.51
N ALA A 159 -12.84 -14.12 27.67
CA ALA A 159 -13.46 -13.71 28.92
C ALA A 159 -12.36 -13.25 29.89
N ASP A 160 -12.63 -12.23 30.69
CA ASP A 160 -11.69 -11.69 31.69
C ASP A 160 -11.46 -12.66 32.87
N VAL A 161 -12.47 -13.47 33.20
CA VAL A 161 -12.40 -14.51 34.24
C VAL A 161 -13.20 -15.75 33.84
N PHE A 162 -12.78 -16.93 34.32
CA PHE A 162 -13.51 -18.20 34.16
C PHE A 162 -14.31 -18.58 35.41
N LEU A 163 -14.05 -17.93 36.53
CA LEU A 163 -14.75 -18.13 37.78
C LEU A 163 -14.84 -16.80 38.54
N THR A 164 -16.03 -16.40 38.94
CA THR A 164 -16.27 -15.15 39.67
C THR A 164 -17.16 -15.40 40.87
N CYS A 165 -16.95 -14.63 41.93
CA CYS A 165 -17.79 -14.65 43.13
C CYS A 165 -18.90 -13.59 43.11
N ASP A 166 -18.81 -12.59 42.24
CA ASP A 166 -19.80 -11.51 42.10
C ASP A 166 -20.79 -11.74 40.92
N GLY A 167 -20.57 -12.82 40.16
CA GLY A 167 -21.44 -13.20 39.04
C GLY A 167 -21.25 -12.34 37.77
N VAL A 168 -20.18 -11.51 37.70
CA VAL A 168 -19.90 -10.64 36.55
C VAL A 168 -18.75 -11.21 35.75
N VAL A 169 -18.97 -11.40 34.45
CA VAL A 169 -17.94 -11.79 33.46
C VAL A 169 -17.98 -10.82 32.32
N LYS A 170 -16.82 -10.27 31.95
CA LYS A 170 -16.68 -9.40 30.78
C LYS A 170 -16.15 -10.22 29.60
N PHE A 171 -16.88 -10.21 28.48
CA PHE A 171 -16.45 -10.78 27.21
C PHE A 171 -15.88 -9.67 26.32
N THR A 172 -14.81 -9.99 25.59
CA THR A 172 -14.18 -9.08 24.64
C THR A 172 -14.11 -9.78 23.29
N ASP A 173 -14.63 -9.12 22.27
CA ASP A 173 -14.56 -9.58 20.88
C ASP A 173 -13.12 -9.53 20.36
N LEU A 174 -12.66 -10.64 19.78
CA LEU A 174 -11.37 -10.79 19.10
C LEU A 174 -11.54 -11.21 17.63
N SER A 175 -12.76 -11.14 17.12
CA SER A 175 -13.07 -11.55 15.76
C SER A 175 -12.28 -10.76 14.72
N THR A 176 -11.88 -11.43 13.64
CA THR A 176 -11.14 -10.84 12.51
C THR A 176 -12.06 -10.49 11.35
N ASN A 177 -11.53 -9.85 10.29
CA ASN A 177 -12.25 -9.48 9.06
C ASN A 177 -13.45 -8.53 9.30
N ILE A 178 -13.27 -7.55 10.19
CA ILE A 178 -14.18 -6.41 10.41
C ILE A 178 -15.66 -6.83 10.50
N PRO A 179 -16.08 -7.52 11.58
CA PRO A 179 -17.49 -7.83 11.80
C PRO A 179 -18.34 -6.56 11.83
N PHE A 180 -19.51 -6.59 11.25
CA PHE A 180 -20.46 -5.47 11.24
C PHE A 180 -21.68 -5.73 12.16
N ALA A 181 -21.77 -6.95 12.74
CA ALA A 181 -22.81 -7.34 13.70
C ALA A 181 -22.31 -8.45 14.61
N TRP A 182 -22.81 -8.46 15.85
CA TRP A 182 -22.51 -9.47 16.86
C TRP A 182 -23.78 -10.11 17.37
N ALA A 183 -23.69 -11.37 17.74
CA ALA A 183 -24.75 -12.12 18.43
C ALA A 183 -24.09 -13.03 19.47
N TRP A 184 -24.32 -12.73 20.73
CA TRP A 184 -23.83 -13.49 21.87
C TRP A 184 -24.97 -14.34 22.46
N ASP A 185 -24.70 -15.59 22.69
CA ASP A 185 -25.54 -16.47 23.51
C ASP A 185 -24.69 -16.99 24.67
N PHE A 186 -25.04 -16.59 25.89
CA PHE A 186 -24.28 -16.93 27.09
C PHE A 186 -24.64 -18.31 27.67
N GLY A 187 -25.59 -19.02 27.09
CA GLY A 187 -25.99 -20.37 27.49
C GLY A 187 -26.91 -20.42 28.72
N ASP A 188 -27.22 -19.29 29.32
CA ASP A 188 -28.12 -19.13 30.47
C ASP A 188 -29.50 -18.57 30.09
N GLY A 189 -29.75 -18.41 28.77
CA GLY A 189 -30.95 -17.82 28.21
C GLY A 189 -30.83 -16.29 27.96
N ASN A 190 -29.74 -15.67 28.36
CA ASN A 190 -29.46 -14.27 28.04
C ASN A 190 -28.65 -14.16 26.72
N THR A 191 -28.85 -13.05 26.01
CA THR A 191 -28.18 -12.76 24.74
C THR A 191 -27.74 -11.31 24.67
N SER A 192 -26.76 -10.98 23.81
CA SER A 192 -26.36 -9.60 23.51
C SER A 192 -26.08 -9.45 22.02
N VAL A 193 -26.19 -8.21 21.50
CA VAL A 193 -25.80 -7.82 20.14
C VAL A 193 -24.72 -6.73 20.18
N GLN A 194 -24.17 -6.43 21.33
CA GLN A 194 -23.08 -5.45 21.48
C GLN A 194 -21.73 -6.10 21.20
N GLN A 195 -20.74 -5.34 20.78
CA GLN A 195 -19.42 -5.86 20.49
C GLN A 195 -18.71 -6.39 21.73
N ASN A 196 -18.82 -5.68 22.89
CA ASN A 196 -18.21 -6.04 24.19
C ASN A 196 -19.20 -5.80 25.32
#